data_7ee5e803dc1ed5cca32710fca8218aa0
#
_entry.id   7ee5e803dc1ed5cca32710fca8218aa0
#
_cell.length_a   1.000
_cell.length_b   1.000
_cell.length_c   1.000
_cell.angle_alpha   90.00
_cell.angle_beta   90.00
_cell.angle_gamma   90.00
#
_symmetry.space_group_name_H-M   'P 1'
#
loop_
_entity.id
_entity.type
_entity.pdbx_description
1 polymer ?
#
loop_
_entity_poly.entity_id
_entity_poly.type
_entity_poly.pdbx_seq_one_letter_code
_entity_poly.pdbx_strand_id
1 'polypeptide(L)'
;MRRYNLWAVALSMMANLWAIPFPAFGQAKFPERHQHGTILHAFCWSFNTIRENLPAISKAGYTMVQTSPANKCYVGEEGGMEIFGKGKWYYHYQPVEWSIGNYQLGSEDDFRAMTSEAHKYGITILVDVLPNHTAFDTSAVTEEFLSAVGGYEKLYHANGMNPIKNYDDRFECTTGGVGGLPDVNTENPLFQYYFLTYVNRLIADGAGGFRYDTAKHIGLPSDPLDEKSSRNNFWPVALGLEPIQGQTLSNRDELFIYGEVLQGKNVKEREYSRYMGLTASEYGAQLRRALTNHSFKGLDLVSWHHKADPMHLVTWVESHDTYCNEGESSCLTDAQIRCGWTLLAARASGVPLFLSRPEGSSPENRWGNNLIGKRGNSNFLHPTVVAANRFRQAMAGEPEKLYFSKDSTVVEVARGSRGVALINLGEEQSISLPTALPDGKYRDAVHGEVFQVVAGRLIGTVGKEDCYLISI
;
A
#
# COMPACT_ATOMS: atom_id res chain seq x y z
N MET A 1 29.78 -82.16 6.36
CA MET A 1 29.32 -81.30 5.30
C MET A 1 28.29 -80.35 5.88
N ARG A 2 28.62 -79.12 6.23
CA ARG A 2 27.73 -78.10 6.72
C ARG A 2 27.79 -76.93 5.78
N ARG A 3 26.63 -76.55 5.19
CA ARG A 3 26.43 -75.36 4.35
C ARG A 3 26.24 -74.15 5.27
N TYR A 4 27.00 -73.10 5.10
CA TYR A 4 26.76 -71.82 5.73
C TYR A 4 26.05 -70.88 4.73
N ASN A 5 24.84 -70.48 5.09
CA ASN A 5 24.11 -69.41 4.38
C ASN A 5 24.60 -68.03 4.87
N LEU A 6 25.11 -67.22 3.98
CA LEU A 6 25.41 -65.84 4.20
C LEU A 6 24.13 -65.02 3.97
N TRP A 7 23.61 -64.39 5.01
CA TRP A 7 22.58 -63.38 4.93
C TRP A 7 23.29 -62.05 4.67
N ALA A 8 22.94 -61.40 3.54
CA ALA A 8 23.29 -60.02 3.26
C ALA A 8 22.37 -59.07 4.02
N VAL A 9 22.93 -58.32 4.97
CA VAL A 9 22.21 -57.24 5.66
C VAL A 9 22.31 -56.02 4.80
N ALA A 10 21.21 -55.64 4.12
CA ALA A 10 21.09 -54.35 3.46
C ALA A 10 20.75 -53.29 4.53
N LEU A 11 21.75 -52.44 4.87
CA LEU A 11 21.50 -51.20 5.63
C LEU A 11 20.77 -50.20 4.72
N SER A 12 19.49 -50.02 4.95
CA SER A 12 18.72 -48.88 4.42
C SER A 12 19.06 -47.65 5.24
N MET A 13 19.92 -46.79 4.72
CA MET A 13 20.05 -45.42 5.25
C MET A 13 18.80 -44.62 4.87
N MET A 14 17.86 -44.55 5.78
CA MET A 14 16.82 -43.51 5.73
C MET A 14 17.50 -42.17 6.02
N ALA A 15 17.66 -41.37 5.01
CA ALA A 15 17.98 -39.95 5.16
C ALA A 15 16.77 -39.27 5.85
N ASN A 16 16.87 -39.07 7.15
CA ASN A 16 15.98 -38.17 7.87
C ASN A 16 16.34 -36.76 7.39
N LEU A 17 15.60 -36.27 6.40
CA LEU A 17 15.47 -34.85 6.12
C LEU A 17 14.79 -34.23 7.35
N TRP A 18 15.59 -33.72 8.25
CA TRP A 18 15.13 -32.82 9.30
C TRP A 18 14.55 -31.59 8.59
N ALA A 19 13.22 -31.55 8.48
CA ALA A 19 12.53 -30.31 8.23
C ALA A 19 12.94 -29.38 9.38
N ILE A 20 13.82 -28.41 9.11
CA ILE A 20 14.13 -27.35 10.05
C ILE A 20 12.78 -26.68 10.30
N PRO A 21 12.22 -26.71 11.53
CA PRO A 21 11.00 -25.99 11.79
C PRO A 21 11.34 -24.51 11.58
N PHE A 22 10.73 -23.90 10.56
CA PHE A 22 10.76 -22.46 10.44
C PHE A 22 10.33 -21.90 11.80
N PRO A 23 11.11 -20.99 12.40
CA PRO A 23 10.67 -20.33 13.60
C PRO A 23 9.25 -19.80 13.33
N ALA A 24 8.34 -20.01 14.26
CA ALA A 24 7.00 -19.50 14.21
C ALA A 24 7.10 -17.96 14.34
N PHE A 25 7.47 -17.28 13.24
CA PHE A 25 7.41 -15.83 13.16
C PHE A 25 5.93 -15.47 13.25
N GLY A 26 5.57 -14.71 14.27
CA GLY A 26 4.25 -14.05 14.32
C GLY A 26 4.06 -13.18 13.07
N GLN A 27 2.82 -12.81 12.80
CA GLN A 27 2.55 -11.84 11.72
C GLN A 27 3.43 -10.60 11.89
N ALA A 28 3.94 -10.07 10.78
CA ALA A 28 4.65 -8.79 10.78
C ALA A 28 3.70 -7.71 11.31
N LYS A 29 4.18 -6.85 12.20
CA LYS A 29 3.37 -5.78 12.80
C LYS A 29 3.85 -4.43 12.31
N PHE A 30 2.90 -3.54 12.05
CA PHE A 30 3.24 -2.13 11.90
C PHE A 30 3.76 -1.57 13.24
N PRO A 31 4.76 -0.69 13.23
CA PRO A 31 5.15 0.03 14.43
C PRO A 31 3.94 0.72 15.07
N GLU A 32 3.81 0.65 16.39
CA GLU A 32 2.64 1.14 17.12
C GLU A 32 2.30 2.60 16.76
N ARG A 33 3.32 3.44 16.61
CA ARG A 33 3.17 4.85 16.23
C ARG A 33 2.46 5.08 14.90
N HIS A 34 2.41 4.06 14.02
CA HIS A 34 1.82 4.15 12.68
C HIS A 34 0.45 3.47 12.56
N GLN A 35 0.05 2.63 13.52
CA GLN A 35 -1.20 1.87 13.44
C GLN A 35 -2.44 2.77 13.38
N HIS A 36 -2.38 3.94 14.02
CA HIS A 36 -3.45 4.93 14.02
C HIS A 36 -3.16 6.13 13.10
N GLY A 37 -2.15 6.01 12.26
CA GLY A 37 -1.77 7.04 11.29
C GLY A 37 -2.61 7.02 10.02
N THR A 38 -2.33 7.98 9.15
CA THR A 38 -2.87 8.10 7.79
C THR A 38 -1.74 8.37 6.81
N ILE A 39 -1.86 7.84 5.60
CA ILE A 39 -0.87 7.97 4.53
C ILE A 39 -1.41 8.92 3.47
N LEU A 40 -0.63 9.93 3.08
CA LEU A 40 -0.84 10.67 1.84
C LEU A 40 0.05 10.04 0.76
N HIS A 41 -0.54 9.49 -0.30
CA HIS A 41 0.21 9.11 -1.49
C HIS A 41 0.42 10.35 -2.37
N ALA A 42 1.62 10.90 -2.31
CA ALA A 42 2.07 12.04 -3.11
C ALA A 42 2.42 11.58 -4.54
N PHE A 43 1.39 11.08 -5.25
CA PHE A 43 1.52 10.46 -6.56
C PHE A 43 2.11 11.43 -7.59
N CYS A 44 3.23 11.06 -8.17
CA CYS A 44 4.00 11.85 -9.13
C CYS A 44 4.55 13.19 -8.61
N TRP A 45 4.52 13.48 -7.30
CA TRP A 45 5.14 14.70 -6.78
C TRP A 45 6.66 14.53 -6.74
N SER A 46 7.42 15.59 -7.10
CA SER A 46 8.86 15.58 -6.88
C SER A 46 9.19 15.63 -5.39
N PHE A 47 10.40 15.19 -5.02
CA PHE A 47 10.87 15.23 -3.63
C PHE A 47 10.84 16.68 -3.09
N ASN A 48 11.21 17.67 -3.92
CA ASN A 48 11.12 19.08 -3.55
C ASN A 48 9.67 19.54 -3.36
N THR A 49 8.75 19.11 -4.21
CA THR A 49 7.32 19.42 -4.06
C THR A 49 6.76 18.83 -2.76
N ILE A 50 7.11 17.58 -2.40
CA ILE A 50 6.74 17.01 -1.11
C ILE A 50 7.29 17.85 0.01
N ARG A 51 8.60 18.16 0.00
CA ARG A 51 9.28 18.97 1.01
C ARG A 51 8.58 20.30 1.27
N GLU A 52 8.26 21.03 0.21
CA GLU A 52 7.58 22.34 0.29
C GLU A 52 6.18 22.27 0.89
N ASN A 53 5.50 21.13 0.78
CA ASN A 53 4.13 20.94 1.26
C ASN A 53 4.05 20.25 2.64
N LEU A 54 5.14 19.82 3.24
CA LEU A 54 5.15 19.15 4.56
C LEU A 54 4.42 19.92 5.65
N PRO A 55 4.56 21.27 5.77
CA PRO A 55 3.79 22.02 6.77
C PRO A 55 2.28 21.87 6.61
N ALA A 56 1.78 21.90 5.38
CA ALA A 56 0.35 21.76 5.09
C ALA A 56 -0.12 20.32 5.32
N ILE A 57 0.67 19.33 4.93
CA ILE A 57 0.41 17.90 5.12
C ILE A 57 0.33 17.57 6.61
N SER A 58 1.28 18.02 7.41
CA SER A 58 1.29 17.84 8.88
C SER A 58 0.07 18.52 9.53
N LYS A 59 -0.24 19.77 9.14
CA LYS A 59 -1.40 20.50 9.63
C LYS A 59 -2.72 19.78 9.28
N ALA A 60 -2.77 19.09 8.14
CA ALA A 60 -3.91 18.28 7.73
C ALA A 60 -4.02 16.96 8.52
N GLY A 61 -3.06 16.62 9.37
CA GLY A 61 -3.10 15.46 10.25
C GLY A 61 -2.58 14.16 9.61
N TYR A 62 -1.90 14.22 8.47
CA TYR A 62 -1.20 13.05 7.94
C TYR A 62 0.06 12.77 8.74
N THR A 63 0.33 11.49 8.98
CA THR A 63 1.51 11.04 9.73
C THR A 63 2.56 10.39 8.83
N MET A 64 2.16 10.01 7.62
CA MET A 64 3.02 9.38 6.63
C MET A 64 2.76 9.96 5.25
N VAL A 65 3.81 10.03 4.44
CA VAL A 65 3.74 10.37 3.01
C VAL A 65 4.41 9.26 2.22
N GLN A 66 3.67 8.70 1.26
CA GLN A 66 4.23 7.76 0.29
C GLN A 66 4.66 8.50 -0.96
N THR A 67 5.92 8.30 -1.37
CA THR A 67 6.45 8.81 -2.64
C THR A 67 6.14 7.84 -3.77
N SER A 68 6.19 8.32 -5.01
CA SER A 68 6.42 7.46 -6.16
C SER A 68 7.84 6.86 -6.11
N PRO A 69 8.15 5.84 -6.94
CA PRO A 69 9.45 5.14 -6.91
C PRO A 69 10.66 6.03 -7.06
N ALA A 70 11.61 5.90 -6.14
CA ALA A 70 12.82 6.72 -6.10
C ALA A 70 13.99 6.19 -6.95
N ASN A 71 13.86 5.00 -7.53
CA ASN A 71 14.90 4.37 -8.32
C ASN A 71 15.19 5.12 -9.63
N LYS A 72 16.38 4.93 -10.19
CA LYS A 72 16.69 5.33 -11.56
C LYS A 72 15.77 4.60 -12.53
N CYS A 73 15.17 5.32 -13.44
CA CYS A 73 14.07 4.80 -14.24
C CYS A 73 14.24 5.04 -15.74
N TYR A 74 13.40 4.35 -16.51
CA TYR A 74 13.31 4.52 -17.96
C TYR A 74 12.99 5.96 -18.34
N VAL A 75 13.63 6.45 -19.39
CA VAL A 75 13.44 7.83 -19.89
C VAL A 75 12.56 7.86 -21.14
N GLY A 76 12.57 6.79 -21.94
CA GLY A 76 11.95 6.75 -23.26
C GLY A 76 12.75 7.54 -24.29
N GLU A 77 12.26 7.57 -25.54
CA GLU A 77 12.98 8.21 -26.65
C GLU A 77 13.05 9.73 -26.53
N GLU A 78 12.02 10.35 -25.96
CA GLU A 78 11.91 11.81 -25.89
C GLU A 78 12.05 12.38 -24.48
N GLY A 79 11.98 11.53 -23.43
CA GLY A 79 11.85 11.98 -22.05
C GLY A 79 10.56 12.79 -21.85
N GLY A 80 10.45 13.48 -20.73
CA GLY A 80 9.37 14.42 -20.48
C GLY A 80 8.72 14.30 -19.11
N MET A 81 7.86 15.28 -18.81
CA MET A 81 7.23 15.46 -17.50
C MET A 81 5.70 15.45 -17.58
N GLU A 82 5.13 14.83 -18.61
CA GLU A 82 3.70 14.65 -18.72
C GLU A 82 3.26 13.36 -17.99
N ILE A 83 2.18 13.43 -17.23
CA ILE A 83 1.61 12.25 -16.57
C ILE A 83 1.11 11.26 -17.63
N PHE A 84 0.46 11.79 -18.68
CA PHE A 84 0.01 11.03 -19.84
C PHE A 84 0.44 11.75 -21.12
N GLY A 85 1.37 11.14 -21.85
CA GLY A 85 1.99 11.76 -23.04
C GLY A 85 3.48 11.44 -23.08
N LYS A 86 4.33 12.46 -23.21
CA LYS A 86 5.79 12.33 -23.14
C LYS A 86 6.25 12.20 -21.69
N GLY A 87 7.10 11.20 -21.41
CA GLY A 87 7.65 10.99 -20.08
C GLY A 87 6.74 10.34 -19.05
N LYS A 88 5.60 9.96 -19.40
CA LYS A 88 4.55 9.12 -18.76
C LYS A 88 4.82 8.74 -17.28
N TRP A 89 3.81 8.84 -16.44
CA TRP A 89 3.89 8.55 -15.01
C TRP A 89 4.48 7.16 -14.69
N TYR A 90 4.21 6.15 -15.52
CA TYR A 90 4.69 4.78 -15.29
C TYR A 90 6.16 4.56 -15.66
N TYR A 91 6.89 5.57 -16.12
CA TYR A 91 8.33 5.43 -16.36
C TYR A 91 9.11 5.28 -15.07
N HIS A 92 8.72 5.95 -13.97
CA HIS A 92 9.37 5.68 -12.68
C HIS A 92 9.00 4.31 -12.07
N TYR A 93 7.97 3.62 -12.60
CA TYR A 93 7.71 2.20 -12.33
C TYR A 93 8.48 1.25 -13.27
N GLN A 94 9.40 1.74 -14.07
CA GLN A 94 10.26 0.95 -14.95
C GLN A 94 11.73 1.14 -14.56
N PRO A 95 12.24 0.39 -13.54
CA PRO A 95 13.62 0.49 -13.09
C PRO A 95 14.62 0.12 -14.19
N VAL A 96 15.69 0.90 -14.30
CA VAL A 96 16.87 0.56 -15.11
C VAL A 96 18.09 0.29 -14.24
N GLU A 97 17.98 0.67 -12.97
CA GLU A 97 18.97 0.48 -11.92
C GLU A 97 18.36 0.84 -10.57
N TRP A 98 18.76 0.21 -9.48
CA TRP A 98 18.36 0.55 -8.12
C TRP A 98 19.39 1.47 -7.47
N SER A 99 19.37 2.74 -7.85
CA SER A 99 20.05 3.87 -7.21
C SER A 99 19.04 4.99 -6.98
N ILE A 100 19.28 5.84 -5.97
CA ILE A 100 18.31 6.87 -5.58
C ILE A 100 18.36 8.07 -6.55
N GLY A 101 17.20 8.45 -7.01
CA GLY A 101 17.01 9.62 -7.89
C GLY A 101 16.67 9.27 -9.33
N ASN A 102 15.79 10.08 -9.89
CA ASN A 102 15.41 9.99 -11.30
C ASN A 102 15.00 11.38 -11.82
N TYR A 103 14.94 11.52 -13.14
CA TYR A 103 14.66 12.80 -13.78
C TYR A 103 13.25 13.34 -13.51
N GLN A 104 12.30 12.50 -13.12
CA GLN A 104 10.91 12.90 -12.86
C GLN A 104 10.71 13.45 -11.45
N LEU A 105 11.40 12.89 -10.45
CA LEU A 105 11.13 13.16 -9.04
C LEU A 105 12.22 13.95 -8.34
N GLY A 106 13.47 13.86 -8.80
CA GLY A 106 14.61 14.59 -8.24
C GLY A 106 15.81 13.70 -7.94
N SER A 107 16.86 14.32 -7.43
CA SER A 107 18.14 13.68 -7.07
C SER A 107 18.09 13.03 -5.69
N GLU A 108 19.13 12.25 -5.35
CA GLU A 108 19.33 11.71 -3.98
C GLU A 108 19.48 12.82 -2.94
N ASP A 109 20.11 13.97 -3.30
CA ASP A 109 20.20 15.12 -2.41
C ASP A 109 18.83 15.76 -2.14
N ASP A 110 17.95 15.82 -3.15
CA ASP A 110 16.57 16.27 -2.97
C ASP A 110 15.79 15.31 -2.07
N PHE A 111 16.02 13.99 -2.22
CA PHE A 111 15.42 12.97 -1.37
C PHE A 111 15.84 13.14 0.09
N ARG A 112 17.14 13.28 0.37
CA ARG A 112 17.66 13.56 1.71
C ARG A 112 17.12 14.85 2.32
N ALA A 113 17.04 15.90 1.52
CA ALA A 113 16.45 17.16 1.98
C ALA A 113 14.98 17.03 2.34
N MET A 114 14.21 16.25 1.57
CA MET A 114 12.80 15.96 1.84
C MET A 114 12.62 15.16 3.13
N THR A 115 13.35 14.06 3.32
CA THR A 115 13.23 13.20 4.51
C THR A 115 13.67 13.93 5.78
N SER A 116 14.78 14.69 5.70
CA SER A 116 15.25 15.53 6.81
C SER A 116 14.21 16.58 7.22
N GLU A 117 13.53 17.19 6.25
CA GLU A 117 12.46 18.15 6.53
C GLU A 117 11.22 17.43 7.12
N ALA A 118 10.81 16.29 6.53
CA ALA A 118 9.66 15.51 7.00
C ALA A 118 9.80 15.13 8.49
N HIS A 119 11.00 14.76 8.91
CA HIS A 119 11.29 14.43 10.31
C HIS A 119 10.94 15.58 11.26
N LYS A 120 11.18 16.85 10.90
CA LYS A 120 10.83 18.03 11.73
C LYS A 120 9.33 18.18 11.95
N TYR A 121 8.53 17.67 11.03
CA TYR A 121 7.06 17.68 11.11
C TYR A 121 6.46 16.39 11.67
N GLY A 122 7.31 15.44 12.12
CA GLY A 122 6.86 14.14 12.60
C GLY A 122 6.24 13.25 11.52
N ILE A 123 6.55 13.52 10.23
CA ILE A 123 6.05 12.76 9.09
C ILE A 123 7.08 11.69 8.70
N THR A 124 6.60 10.47 8.55
CA THR A 124 7.39 9.34 8.05
C THR A 124 7.27 9.25 6.53
N ILE A 125 8.40 9.20 5.84
CA ILE A 125 8.43 8.99 4.38
C ILE A 125 8.44 7.50 4.07
N LEU A 126 7.47 7.06 3.29
CA LEU A 126 7.37 5.71 2.73
C LEU A 126 7.80 5.77 1.25
N VAL A 127 8.68 4.88 0.85
CA VAL A 127 9.15 4.82 -0.55
C VAL A 127 8.51 3.63 -1.25
N ASP A 128 7.99 3.87 -2.43
CA ASP A 128 7.56 2.78 -3.32
C ASP A 128 8.80 2.12 -3.93
N VAL A 129 8.98 0.80 -3.74
CA VAL A 129 10.14 0.05 -4.19
C VAL A 129 9.73 -1.14 -5.05
N LEU A 130 10.45 -1.35 -6.14
CA LEU A 130 10.07 -2.23 -7.23
C LEU A 130 11.08 -3.35 -7.46
N PRO A 131 11.11 -4.42 -6.66
CA PRO A 131 12.08 -5.51 -6.86
C PRO A 131 11.71 -6.47 -7.99
N ASN A 132 10.44 -6.50 -8.41
CA ASN A 132 9.89 -7.56 -9.27
C ASN A 132 10.35 -7.50 -10.73
N HIS A 133 10.55 -6.32 -11.30
CA HIS A 133 10.73 -6.15 -12.74
C HIS A 133 11.67 -4.99 -13.09
N THR A 134 12.14 -4.97 -14.35
CA THR A 134 12.86 -3.86 -14.94
C THR A 134 11.99 -3.12 -15.96
N ALA A 135 12.58 -2.11 -16.60
CA ALA A 135 11.97 -1.45 -17.75
C ALA A 135 11.63 -2.46 -18.86
N PHE A 136 10.54 -2.17 -19.58
CA PHE A 136 10.12 -2.95 -20.74
C PHE A 136 11.26 -3.09 -21.79
N ASP A 137 11.96 -2.00 -22.04
CA ASP A 137 13.16 -2.01 -22.86
C ASP A 137 14.37 -2.42 -22.01
N THR A 138 14.74 -3.69 -22.07
CA THR A 138 15.87 -4.24 -21.33
C THR A 138 17.23 -3.65 -21.74
N SER A 139 17.33 -3.04 -22.92
CA SER A 139 18.57 -2.35 -23.36
C SER A 139 18.84 -1.06 -22.58
N ALA A 140 17.81 -0.52 -21.90
CA ALA A 140 17.92 0.63 -21.02
C ALA A 140 18.52 0.31 -19.64
N VAL A 141 18.55 -0.98 -19.27
CA VAL A 141 19.18 -1.46 -18.02
C VAL A 141 20.67 -1.19 -18.06
N THR A 142 21.22 -0.54 -17.01
CA THR A 142 22.60 -0.07 -17.05
C THR A 142 23.60 -1.24 -17.02
N GLU A 143 24.70 -1.13 -17.77
CA GLU A 143 25.74 -2.16 -17.79
C GLU A 143 26.41 -2.36 -16.43
N GLU A 144 26.54 -1.27 -15.64
CA GLU A 144 27.07 -1.31 -14.28
C GLU A 144 26.22 -2.22 -13.39
N PHE A 145 24.91 -2.02 -13.40
CA PHE A 145 23.96 -2.85 -12.65
C PHE A 145 23.97 -4.30 -13.18
N LEU A 146 23.90 -4.51 -14.50
CA LEU A 146 23.97 -5.85 -15.09
C LEU A 146 25.23 -6.60 -14.64
N SER A 147 26.38 -5.93 -14.66
CA SER A 147 27.64 -6.52 -14.19
C SER A 147 27.59 -6.88 -12.71
N ALA A 148 27.01 -6.01 -11.86
CA ALA A 148 26.92 -6.24 -10.42
C ALA A 148 26.04 -7.45 -10.07
N VAL A 149 25.01 -7.75 -10.85
CA VAL A 149 24.09 -8.88 -10.61
C VAL A 149 24.45 -10.14 -11.37
N GLY A 150 25.59 -10.15 -12.08
CA GLY A 150 26.12 -11.32 -12.77
C GLY A 150 25.65 -11.49 -14.20
N GLY A 151 25.15 -10.42 -14.83
CA GLY A 151 24.76 -10.36 -16.23
C GLY A 151 23.29 -10.68 -16.48
N TYR A 152 22.88 -10.44 -17.71
CA TYR A 152 21.50 -10.55 -18.18
C TYR A 152 20.87 -11.92 -17.85
N GLU A 153 21.58 -13.01 -18.09
CA GLU A 153 21.09 -14.38 -17.88
C GLU A 153 20.77 -14.71 -16.42
N LYS A 154 21.43 -14.02 -15.47
CA LYS A 154 21.17 -14.20 -14.04
C LYS A 154 20.16 -13.22 -13.49
N LEU A 155 19.96 -12.09 -14.17
CA LEU A 155 19.04 -11.04 -13.73
C LEU A 155 17.58 -11.49 -13.85
N TYR A 156 17.21 -12.23 -14.88
CA TYR A 156 15.82 -12.58 -15.14
C TYR A 156 15.53 -14.07 -14.89
N HIS A 157 14.33 -14.38 -14.44
CA HIS A 157 13.80 -15.74 -14.40
C HIS A 157 13.84 -16.37 -15.81
N ALA A 158 13.87 -17.69 -15.88
CA ALA A 158 13.83 -18.40 -17.18
C ALA A 158 12.57 -18.05 -17.98
N ASN A 159 11.43 -17.86 -17.27
CA ASN A 159 10.15 -17.46 -17.85
C ASN A 159 9.94 -15.94 -17.88
N GLY A 160 10.89 -15.16 -17.36
CA GLY A 160 10.69 -13.74 -17.06
C GLY A 160 10.36 -12.83 -18.23
N MET A 161 10.67 -13.23 -19.46
CA MET A 161 10.31 -12.48 -20.66
C MET A 161 8.90 -12.83 -21.20
N ASN A 162 8.25 -13.87 -20.68
CA ASN A 162 6.92 -14.28 -21.09
C ASN A 162 5.85 -13.59 -20.23
N PRO A 163 4.86 -12.92 -20.85
CA PRO A 163 3.77 -12.30 -20.07
C PRO A 163 2.96 -13.35 -19.31
N ILE A 164 2.56 -13.01 -18.09
CA ILE A 164 1.63 -13.83 -17.30
C ILE A 164 0.30 -13.95 -18.04
N LYS A 165 -0.15 -15.19 -18.26
CA LYS A 165 -1.43 -15.51 -18.89
C LYS A 165 -2.48 -15.96 -17.89
N ASN A 166 -2.04 -16.62 -16.81
CA ASN A 166 -2.89 -17.11 -15.75
C ASN A 166 -2.40 -16.63 -14.38
N TYR A 167 -2.98 -15.57 -13.87
CA TYR A 167 -2.63 -15.01 -12.54
C TYR A 167 -3.04 -15.92 -11.37
N ASP A 168 -3.81 -16.97 -11.61
CA ASP A 168 -4.12 -18.00 -10.61
C ASP A 168 -3.08 -19.12 -10.55
N ASP A 169 -2.19 -19.24 -11.53
CA ASP A 169 -1.04 -20.14 -11.51
C ASP A 169 0.12 -19.45 -10.78
N ARG A 170 0.52 -20.03 -9.63
CA ARG A 170 1.59 -19.42 -8.80
C ARG A 170 2.95 -19.44 -9.46
N PHE A 171 3.26 -20.45 -10.26
CA PHE A 171 4.54 -20.47 -11.00
C PHE A 171 4.56 -19.33 -12.03
N GLU A 172 3.53 -19.25 -12.87
CA GLU A 172 3.42 -18.19 -13.87
C GLU A 172 3.39 -16.80 -13.22
N CYS A 173 2.63 -16.66 -12.12
CA CYS A 173 2.47 -15.40 -11.41
C CYS A 173 3.77 -14.88 -10.77
N THR A 174 4.70 -15.78 -10.37
CA THR A 174 5.94 -15.42 -9.65
C THR A 174 7.22 -15.55 -10.47
N THR A 175 7.11 -15.91 -11.74
CA THR A 175 8.29 -16.06 -12.63
C THR A 175 8.05 -15.48 -14.02
N GLY A 176 6.85 -14.93 -14.28
CA GLY A 176 6.48 -14.37 -15.57
C GLY A 176 6.32 -12.85 -15.53
N GLY A 177 6.43 -12.20 -16.69
CA GLY A 177 6.38 -10.76 -16.85
C GLY A 177 5.00 -10.18 -16.56
N VAL A 178 4.86 -9.41 -15.49
CA VAL A 178 3.63 -8.71 -15.15
C VAL A 178 3.42 -7.52 -16.09
N GLY A 179 2.26 -7.46 -16.76
CA GLY A 179 1.99 -6.40 -17.73
C GLY A 179 2.97 -6.38 -18.92
N GLY A 180 3.74 -7.46 -19.13
CA GLY A 180 4.78 -7.56 -20.16
C GLY A 180 6.12 -6.96 -19.76
N LEU A 181 6.29 -6.53 -18.50
CA LEU A 181 7.57 -6.08 -17.96
C LEU A 181 8.47 -7.28 -17.63
N PRO A 182 9.78 -7.25 -17.97
CA PRO A 182 10.70 -8.35 -17.70
C PRO A 182 10.82 -8.67 -16.21
N ASP A 183 10.55 -9.92 -15.84
CA ASP A 183 10.50 -10.38 -14.46
C ASP A 183 11.90 -10.72 -13.93
N VAL A 184 12.28 -10.06 -12.85
CA VAL A 184 13.60 -10.20 -12.22
C VAL A 184 13.68 -11.51 -11.42
N ASN A 185 14.75 -12.27 -11.60
CA ASN A 185 15.10 -13.38 -10.72
C ASN A 185 15.47 -12.85 -9.31
N THR A 186 14.43 -12.63 -8.51
CA THR A 186 14.56 -12.11 -7.15
C THR A 186 15.30 -13.07 -6.20
N GLU A 187 15.48 -14.33 -6.59
CA GLU A 187 16.25 -15.35 -5.88
C GLU A 187 17.76 -15.30 -6.20
N ASN A 188 18.18 -14.50 -7.19
CA ASN A 188 19.59 -14.26 -7.48
C ASN A 188 20.28 -13.58 -6.28
N PRO A 189 21.28 -14.22 -5.61
CA PRO A 189 21.89 -13.65 -4.41
C PRO A 189 22.63 -12.33 -4.66
N LEU A 190 23.11 -12.10 -5.88
CA LEU A 190 23.75 -10.83 -6.24
C LEU A 190 22.71 -9.72 -6.38
N PHE A 191 21.54 -10.02 -6.96
CA PHE A 191 20.42 -9.09 -7.00
C PHE A 191 19.91 -8.79 -5.59
N GLN A 192 19.70 -9.81 -4.75
CA GLN A 192 19.28 -9.62 -3.35
C GLN A 192 20.21 -8.69 -2.58
N TYR A 193 21.52 -8.90 -2.73
CA TYR A 193 22.53 -8.04 -2.09
C TYR A 193 22.47 -6.60 -2.63
N TYR A 194 22.36 -6.44 -3.94
CA TYR A 194 22.28 -5.12 -4.58
C TYR A 194 21.02 -4.36 -4.17
N PHE A 195 19.87 -5.03 -4.24
CA PHE A 195 18.59 -4.45 -3.85
C PHE A 195 18.55 -4.10 -2.36
N LEU A 196 19.04 -4.96 -1.48
CA LEU A 196 19.11 -4.67 -0.04
C LEU A 196 20.05 -3.49 0.24
N THR A 197 21.15 -3.35 -0.51
CA THR A 197 22.05 -2.19 -0.41
C THR A 197 21.31 -0.90 -0.77
N TYR A 198 20.51 -0.90 -1.83
CA TYR A 198 19.65 0.23 -2.20
C TYR A 198 18.62 0.58 -1.11
N VAL A 199 17.92 -0.41 -0.59
CA VAL A 199 16.93 -0.20 0.49
C VAL A 199 17.61 0.36 1.76
N ASN A 200 18.75 -0.20 2.15
CA ASN A 200 19.52 0.31 3.29
C ASN A 200 20.04 1.74 3.07
N ARG A 201 20.35 2.11 1.82
CA ARG A 201 20.70 3.49 1.47
C ARG A 201 19.51 4.43 1.62
N LEU A 202 18.30 4.03 1.17
CA LEU A 202 17.07 4.78 1.40
C LEU A 202 16.81 5.01 2.90
N ILE A 203 17.04 3.99 3.74
CA ILE A 203 16.90 4.10 5.20
C ILE A 203 17.94 5.08 5.76
N ALA A 204 19.19 4.98 5.33
CA ALA A 204 20.26 5.91 5.75
C ALA A 204 19.96 7.36 5.35
N ASP A 205 19.28 7.56 4.23
CA ASP A 205 18.82 8.86 3.75
C ASP A 205 17.45 9.28 4.32
N GLY A 206 16.93 8.54 5.33
CA GLY A 206 15.80 8.95 6.13
C GLY A 206 14.44 8.37 5.76
N ALA A 207 14.37 7.36 4.88
CA ALA A 207 13.13 6.60 4.67
C ALA A 207 12.73 5.86 5.96
N GLY A 208 11.46 5.96 6.34
CA GLY A 208 10.90 5.28 7.51
C GLY A 208 9.97 4.12 7.17
N GLY A 209 9.89 3.74 5.90
CA GLY A 209 9.11 2.57 5.47
C GLY A 209 9.04 2.41 3.96
N PHE A 210 8.38 1.34 3.54
CA PHE A 210 8.31 0.93 2.14
C PHE A 210 6.95 0.37 1.75
N ARG A 211 6.53 0.68 0.54
CA ARG A 211 5.56 -0.11 -0.21
C ARG A 211 6.31 -0.96 -1.22
N TYR A 212 6.18 -2.28 -1.16
CA TYR A 212 6.71 -3.18 -2.17
C TYR A 212 5.70 -3.33 -3.29
N ASP A 213 6.02 -2.77 -4.43
CA ASP A 213 5.25 -2.88 -5.67
C ASP A 213 5.16 -4.33 -6.13
N THR A 214 4.02 -4.70 -6.72
CA THR A 214 3.80 -6.04 -7.30
C THR A 214 4.22 -7.22 -6.39
N ALA A 215 4.11 -7.05 -5.08
CA ALA A 215 4.63 -8.01 -4.10
C ALA A 215 4.06 -9.43 -4.27
N LYS A 216 2.81 -9.57 -4.75
CA LYS A 216 2.22 -10.89 -5.02
C LYS A 216 2.91 -11.68 -6.13
N HIS A 217 3.71 -11.00 -6.96
CA HIS A 217 4.45 -11.56 -8.08
C HIS A 217 5.86 -12.04 -7.69
N ILE A 218 6.24 -11.91 -6.43
CA ILE A 218 7.50 -12.44 -5.89
C ILE A 218 7.22 -13.67 -5.06
N GLY A 219 7.99 -14.73 -5.33
CA GLY A 219 7.78 -16.06 -4.77
C GLY A 219 7.88 -16.11 -3.24
N LEU A 220 6.96 -16.84 -2.62
CA LEU A 220 7.05 -17.27 -1.23
C LEU A 220 7.83 -18.59 -1.14
N PRO A 221 8.42 -18.93 0.02
CA PRO A 221 9.12 -20.21 0.19
C PRO A 221 8.31 -21.47 -0.17
N SER A 222 6.98 -21.37 -0.16
CA SER A 222 6.04 -22.43 -0.53
C SER A 222 5.61 -22.41 -2.00
N ASP A 223 6.05 -21.44 -2.79
CA ASP A 223 5.72 -21.35 -4.22
C ASP A 223 6.65 -22.24 -5.07
N PRO A 224 6.22 -22.64 -6.28
CA PRO A 224 7.09 -23.34 -7.21
C PRO A 224 8.36 -22.56 -7.54
N LEU A 225 9.45 -23.27 -7.78
CA LEU A 225 10.76 -22.67 -8.09
C LEU A 225 10.94 -22.48 -9.60
N ASP A 226 11.54 -21.35 -9.98
CA ASP A 226 12.15 -21.20 -11.30
C ASP A 226 13.37 -22.14 -11.45
N GLU A 227 13.66 -22.58 -12.68
CA GLU A 227 14.77 -23.51 -12.94
C GLU A 227 16.14 -22.94 -12.61
N LYS A 228 16.28 -21.61 -12.57
CA LYS A 228 17.52 -20.90 -12.19
C LYS A 228 17.66 -20.71 -10.68
N SER A 229 16.63 -21.08 -9.90
CA SER A 229 16.55 -20.79 -8.46
C SER A 229 16.57 -22.07 -7.64
N SER A 230 17.24 -22.05 -6.49
CA SER A 230 17.28 -23.17 -5.55
C SER A 230 16.26 -23.05 -4.42
N ARG A 231 15.78 -21.83 -4.16
CA ARG A 231 14.77 -21.53 -3.14
C ARG A 231 14.18 -20.13 -3.35
N ASN A 232 12.93 -19.93 -2.99
CA ASN A 232 12.28 -18.61 -2.94
C ASN A 232 12.56 -17.96 -1.58
N ASN A 233 13.60 -17.15 -1.49
CA ASN A 233 14.02 -16.52 -0.23
C ASN A 233 14.14 -15.00 -0.31
N PHE A 234 13.57 -14.38 -1.31
CA PHE A 234 13.63 -12.93 -1.43
C PHE A 234 13.07 -12.23 -0.18
N TRP A 235 11.87 -12.60 0.26
CA TRP A 235 11.23 -11.96 1.40
C TRP A 235 12.01 -12.11 2.71
N PRO A 236 12.48 -13.30 3.10
CA PRO A 236 13.38 -13.45 4.24
C PRO A 236 14.58 -12.52 4.20
N VAL A 237 15.23 -12.38 3.04
CA VAL A 237 16.41 -11.53 2.87
C VAL A 237 16.02 -10.04 2.86
N ALA A 238 15.12 -9.64 1.98
CA ALA A 238 14.74 -8.24 1.81
C ALA A 238 14.17 -7.60 3.09
N LEU A 239 13.56 -8.42 3.96
CA LEU A 239 12.96 -7.97 5.21
C LEU A 239 13.81 -8.32 6.45
N GLY A 240 15.09 -8.66 6.26
CA GLY A 240 16.06 -8.77 7.34
C GLY A 240 15.89 -9.98 8.26
N LEU A 241 15.19 -11.03 7.80
CA LEU A 241 15.05 -12.30 8.52
C LEU A 241 16.23 -13.24 8.22
N GLU A 242 16.80 -13.12 7.04
CA GLU A 242 18.02 -13.82 6.62
C GLU A 242 19.06 -12.80 6.14
N PRO A 243 20.34 -12.91 6.56
CA PRO A 243 21.39 -12.06 6.03
C PRO A 243 21.81 -12.51 4.63
N ILE A 244 22.24 -11.56 3.79
CA ILE A 244 22.89 -11.80 2.51
C ILE A 244 24.26 -11.16 2.48
N GLN A 245 25.31 -11.94 2.24
CA GLN A 245 26.71 -11.47 2.23
C GLN A 245 27.09 -10.59 3.44
N GLY A 246 26.55 -10.92 4.63
CA GLY A 246 26.79 -10.19 5.88
C GLY A 246 25.94 -8.94 6.05
N GLN A 247 25.09 -8.57 5.10
CA GLN A 247 24.10 -7.51 5.22
C GLN A 247 22.74 -8.03 5.70
N THR A 248 22.02 -7.16 6.42
CA THR A 248 20.60 -7.32 6.76
C THR A 248 19.88 -5.99 6.63
N LEU A 249 18.56 -6.00 6.65
CA LEU A 249 17.74 -4.77 6.65
C LEU A 249 17.99 -3.98 7.91
N SER A 250 18.35 -2.71 7.75
CA SER A 250 18.56 -1.78 8.86
C SER A 250 17.24 -1.38 9.52
N ASN A 251 17.23 -1.21 10.84
CA ASN A 251 16.10 -0.65 11.62
C ASN A 251 14.74 -1.32 11.36
N ARG A 252 14.73 -2.60 11.01
CA ARG A 252 13.52 -3.34 10.58
C ARG A 252 12.28 -3.09 11.44
N ASP A 253 12.42 -3.14 12.76
CA ASP A 253 11.31 -3.05 13.71
C ASP A 253 10.71 -1.62 13.81
N GLU A 254 11.41 -0.64 13.27
CA GLU A 254 10.98 0.77 13.21
C GLU A 254 10.29 1.13 11.88
N LEU A 255 10.40 0.27 10.86
CA LEU A 255 9.92 0.54 9.51
C LEU A 255 8.45 0.20 9.34
N PHE A 256 7.71 1.08 8.67
CA PHE A 256 6.38 0.76 8.17
C PHE A 256 6.49 0.07 6.81
N ILE A 257 6.24 -1.23 6.76
CA ILE A 257 6.43 -2.02 5.54
C ILE A 257 5.12 -2.69 5.14
N TYR A 258 4.73 -2.50 3.88
CA TYR A 258 3.62 -3.24 3.30
C TYR A 258 3.88 -3.59 1.83
N GLY A 259 3.22 -4.61 1.34
CA GLY A 259 3.31 -5.05 -0.05
C GLY A 259 1.99 -4.91 -0.79
N GLU A 260 2.09 -4.57 -2.06
CA GLU A 260 0.96 -4.67 -2.96
C GLU A 260 0.67 -6.14 -3.25
N VAL A 261 -0.22 -6.70 -2.45
CA VAL A 261 -0.71 -8.08 -2.61
C VAL A 261 -2.19 -8.00 -2.94
N LEU A 262 -2.49 -7.74 -4.22
CA LEU A 262 -3.87 -7.69 -4.70
C LEU A 262 -4.51 -9.07 -4.53
N GLN A 263 -5.69 -9.08 -3.92
CA GLN A 263 -6.41 -10.30 -3.60
C GLN A 263 -6.82 -11.08 -4.86
N GLY A 264 -6.91 -12.38 -4.75
CA GLY A 264 -7.25 -13.27 -5.84
C GLY A 264 -7.34 -14.73 -5.38
N LYS A 265 -7.77 -15.63 -6.27
CA LYS A 265 -8.14 -17.00 -5.94
C LYS A 265 -7.04 -17.80 -5.25
N ASN A 266 -5.81 -17.73 -5.75
CA ASN A 266 -4.68 -18.51 -5.27
C ASN A 266 -3.61 -17.66 -4.56
N VAL A 267 -3.94 -16.41 -4.20
CA VAL A 267 -3.03 -15.54 -3.46
C VAL A 267 -2.91 -16.02 -2.02
N LYS A 268 -1.68 -16.24 -1.58
CA LYS A 268 -1.36 -16.76 -0.24
C LYS A 268 -1.26 -15.61 0.78
N GLU A 269 -2.34 -14.84 0.97
CA GLU A 269 -2.38 -13.64 1.83
C GLU A 269 -1.79 -13.89 3.22
N ARG A 270 -2.15 -15.03 3.88
CA ARG A 270 -1.63 -15.37 5.23
C ARG A 270 -0.13 -15.62 5.25
N GLU A 271 0.46 -16.07 4.16
CA GLU A 271 1.90 -16.28 4.08
C GLU A 271 2.62 -14.95 3.88
N TYR A 272 2.15 -14.10 2.95
CA TYR A 272 2.68 -12.74 2.78
C TYR A 272 2.57 -11.92 4.07
N SER A 273 1.46 -12.03 4.82
CA SER A 273 1.27 -11.28 6.07
C SER A 273 2.23 -11.66 7.21
N ARG A 274 3.00 -12.74 7.07
CA ARG A 274 4.12 -13.05 7.98
C ARG A 274 5.31 -12.12 7.79
N TYR A 275 5.43 -11.53 6.62
CA TYR A 275 6.55 -10.70 6.22
C TYR A 275 6.26 -9.21 6.34
N MET A 276 5.05 -8.77 5.94
CA MET A 276 4.70 -7.36 5.81
C MET A 276 3.20 -7.13 5.97
N GLY A 277 2.77 -5.87 6.07
CA GLY A 277 1.38 -5.49 5.90
C GLY A 277 0.92 -5.69 4.46
N LEU A 278 -0.39 -5.79 4.24
CA LEU A 278 -0.96 -6.09 2.92
C LEU A 278 -2.03 -5.09 2.52
N THR A 279 -2.25 -4.98 1.22
CA THR A 279 -3.30 -4.14 0.64
C THR A 279 -4.68 -4.80 0.72
N ALA A 280 -5.71 -4.06 1.13
CA ALA A 280 -7.10 -4.53 1.21
C ALA A 280 -7.88 -4.15 -0.07
N SER A 281 -7.50 -4.73 -1.21
CA SER A 281 -8.02 -4.37 -2.53
C SER A 281 -9.51 -4.68 -2.71
N GLU A 282 -10.01 -5.82 -2.21
CA GLU A 282 -11.44 -6.16 -2.27
C GLU A 282 -12.29 -5.22 -1.42
N TYR A 283 -11.80 -4.80 -0.25
CA TYR A 283 -12.50 -3.82 0.56
C TYR A 283 -12.64 -2.49 -0.17
N GLY A 284 -11.55 -2.01 -0.79
CA GLY A 284 -11.57 -0.82 -1.63
C GLY A 284 -12.57 -0.92 -2.79
N ALA A 285 -12.63 -2.08 -3.46
CA ALA A 285 -13.59 -2.32 -4.53
C ALA A 285 -15.04 -2.28 -4.05
N GLN A 286 -15.35 -2.84 -2.87
CA GLN A 286 -16.69 -2.72 -2.27
C GLN A 286 -17.02 -1.27 -1.92
N LEU A 287 -16.07 -0.54 -1.36
CA LEU A 287 -16.26 0.87 -1.04
C LEU A 287 -16.54 1.71 -2.30
N ARG A 288 -15.77 1.53 -3.37
CA ARG A 288 -16.03 2.19 -4.67
C ARG A 288 -17.44 1.89 -5.19
N ARG A 289 -17.90 0.62 -5.08
CA ARG A 289 -19.29 0.27 -5.44
C ARG A 289 -20.32 1.01 -4.58
N ALA A 290 -20.09 1.14 -3.27
CA ALA A 290 -20.98 1.92 -2.40
C ALA A 290 -21.09 3.37 -2.87
N LEU A 291 -19.94 4.01 -3.13
CA LEU A 291 -19.83 5.39 -3.58
C LEU A 291 -20.54 5.60 -4.94
N THR A 292 -20.28 4.74 -5.91
CA THR A 292 -20.90 4.81 -7.24
C THR A 292 -22.43 4.60 -7.19
N ASN A 293 -22.89 3.69 -6.32
CA ASN A 293 -24.31 3.38 -6.17
C ASN A 293 -25.04 4.29 -5.17
N HIS A 294 -24.34 5.23 -4.55
CA HIS A 294 -24.87 6.11 -3.48
C HIS A 294 -25.55 5.33 -2.35
N SER A 295 -25.09 4.09 -2.07
CA SER A 295 -25.72 3.19 -1.11
C SER A 295 -24.80 2.10 -0.62
N PHE A 296 -24.92 1.75 0.66
CA PHE A 296 -24.27 0.61 1.29
C PHE A 296 -25.06 -0.70 1.15
N LYS A 297 -26.21 -0.67 0.47
CA LYS A 297 -27.12 -1.81 0.38
C LYS A 297 -26.45 -3.02 -0.28
N GLY A 298 -26.53 -4.17 0.38
CA GLY A 298 -26.01 -5.44 -0.15
C GLY A 298 -24.47 -5.55 -0.07
N LEU A 299 -23.79 -4.63 0.60
CA LEU A 299 -22.37 -4.65 0.83
C LEU A 299 -22.06 -5.02 2.29
N ASP A 300 -21.03 -5.81 2.50
CA ASP A 300 -20.52 -6.09 3.84
C ASP A 300 -19.26 -5.24 4.09
N LEU A 301 -19.46 -4.05 4.65
CA LEU A 301 -18.38 -3.16 5.05
C LEU A 301 -17.94 -3.37 6.52
N VAL A 302 -18.54 -4.30 7.24
CA VAL A 302 -18.08 -4.69 8.59
C VAL A 302 -16.84 -5.57 8.46
N SER A 303 -16.90 -6.59 7.61
CA SER A 303 -15.76 -7.45 7.29
C SER A 303 -14.74 -6.75 6.40
N TRP A 304 -13.46 -7.03 6.62
CA TRP A 304 -12.38 -6.56 5.74
C TRP A 304 -12.20 -7.43 4.49
N HIS A 305 -12.88 -8.58 4.41
CA HIS A 305 -12.76 -9.56 3.31
C HIS A 305 -11.30 -9.97 3.04
N HIS A 306 -10.49 -10.04 4.09
CA HIS A 306 -9.06 -10.33 4.00
C HIS A 306 -8.67 -11.43 5.00
N LYS A 307 -7.66 -12.25 4.64
CA LYS A 307 -7.17 -13.35 5.50
C LYS A 307 -6.08 -12.91 6.48
N ALA A 308 -5.50 -11.73 6.28
CA ALA A 308 -4.58 -11.11 7.23
C ALA A 308 -5.34 -10.39 8.34
N ASP A 309 -4.67 -10.15 9.47
CA ASP A 309 -5.21 -9.34 10.56
C ASP A 309 -5.50 -7.92 10.06
N PRO A 310 -6.69 -7.36 10.29
CA PRO A 310 -7.04 -6.00 9.89
C PRO A 310 -6.08 -4.90 10.37
N MET A 311 -5.38 -5.11 11.48
CA MET A 311 -4.36 -4.17 11.98
C MET A 311 -3.12 -4.07 11.08
N HIS A 312 -2.94 -5.01 10.14
CA HIS A 312 -1.82 -5.07 9.21
C HIS A 312 -2.24 -4.78 7.75
N LEU A 313 -3.41 -4.17 7.57
CA LEU A 313 -3.91 -3.80 6.26
C LEU A 313 -3.64 -2.33 5.95
N VAL A 314 -3.25 -2.05 4.71
CA VAL A 314 -3.33 -0.72 4.11
C VAL A 314 -4.58 -0.66 3.25
N THR A 315 -5.40 0.36 3.46
CA THR A 315 -6.71 0.50 2.85
C THR A 315 -6.81 1.79 2.04
N TRP A 316 -7.60 1.80 1.00
CA TRP A 316 -7.82 2.99 0.17
C TRP A 316 -9.22 3.01 -0.44
N VAL A 317 -9.69 4.20 -0.78
CA VAL A 317 -10.82 4.38 -1.69
C VAL A 317 -10.35 4.06 -3.11
N GLU A 318 -9.17 4.58 -3.45
CA GLU A 318 -8.51 4.41 -4.75
C GLU A 318 -7.00 4.34 -4.60
N SER A 319 -6.35 3.63 -5.51
CA SER A 319 -4.91 3.65 -5.75
C SER A 319 -4.61 4.40 -7.05
N HIS A 320 -3.32 4.64 -7.31
CA HIS A 320 -2.91 5.20 -8.60
C HIS A 320 -3.29 4.28 -9.77
N ASP A 321 -3.31 2.94 -9.57
CA ASP A 321 -3.71 2.00 -10.61
C ASP A 321 -5.20 2.05 -10.87
N THR A 322 -6.06 2.00 -9.84
CA THR A 322 -7.51 2.11 -10.04
C THR A 322 -7.92 3.44 -10.64
N TYR A 323 -7.09 4.48 -10.46
CA TYR A 323 -7.31 5.80 -11.05
C TYR A 323 -6.70 5.93 -12.45
N CYS A 324 -5.40 5.61 -12.60
CA CYS A 324 -4.64 5.87 -13.83
C CYS A 324 -4.73 4.73 -14.85
N ASN A 325 -4.51 3.49 -14.43
CA ASN A 325 -4.51 2.33 -15.33
C ASN A 325 -5.91 1.85 -15.66
N GLU A 326 -6.63 1.40 -14.64
CA GLU A 326 -7.92 0.74 -14.78
C GLU A 326 -9.05 1.75 -15.02
N GLY A 327 -8.91 2.95 -14.47
CA GLY A 327 -9.93 3.99 -14.55
C GLY A 327 -11.17 3.73 -13.70
N GLU A 328 -11.17 2.69 -12.87
CA GLU A 328 -12.30 2.28 -12.03
C GLU A 328 -12.81 3.38 -11.09
N SER A 329 -11.89 4.20 -10.57
CA SER A 329 -12.22 5.27 -9.61
C SER A 329 -12.26 6.65 -10.26
N SER A 330 -11.87 6.79 -11.54
CA SER A 330 -11.77 8.10 -12.19
C SER A 330 -13.10 8.85 -12.29
N CYS A 331 -14.21 8.12 -12.30
CA CYS A 331 -15.56 8.69 -12.31
C CYS A 331 -16.03 9.23 -10.95
N LEU A 332 -15.35 8.89 -9.84
CA LEU A 332 -15.75 9.36 -8.52
C LEU A 332 -15.44 10.85 -8.36
N THR A 333 -16.41 11.60 -7.84
CA THR A 333 -16.24 13.01 -7.49
C THR A 333 -15.36 13.18 -6.25
N ASP A 334 -14.84 14.38 -6.04
CA ASP A 334 -14.10 14.72 -4.82
C ASP A 334 -14.95 14.54 -3.54
N ALA A 335 -16.27 14.80 -3.62
CA ALA A 335 -17.18 14.57 -2.50
C ALA A 335 -17.29 13.07 -2.15
N GLN A 336 -17.46 12.22 -3.15
CA GLN A 336 -17.48 10.76 -2.97
C GLN A 336 -16.16 10.24 -2.38
N ILE A 337 -15.01 10.73 -2.87
CA ILE A 337 -13.69 10.39 -2.31
C ILE A 337 -13.61 10.79 -0.83
N ARG A 338 -14.11 11.97 -0.45
CA ARG A 338 -14.15 12.41 0.97
C ARG A 338 -15.05 11.52 1.82
N CYS A 339 -16.20 11.09 1.30
CA CYS A 339 -17.08 10.13 1.99
C CYS A 339 -16.36 8.79 2.23
N GLY A 340 -15.74 8.23 1.20
CA GLY A 340 -14.97 7.00 1.33
C GLY A 340 -13.78 7.13 2.26
N TRP A 341 -13.06 8.25 2.19
CA TRP A 341 -11.96 8.56 3.10
C TRP A 341 -12.42 8.64 4.56
N THR A 342 -13.51 9.34 4.82
CA THR A 342 -14.07 9.49 6.17
C THR A 342 -14.42 8.13 6.76
N LEU A 343 -15.04 7.24 5.96
CA LEU A 343 -15.29 5.87 6.39
C LEU A 343 -14.00 5.15 6.77
N LEU A 344 -13.00 5.14 5.90
CA LEU A 344 -11.74 4.43 6.15
C LEU A 344 -10.99 5.02 7.35
N ALA A 345 -10.90 6.33 7.45
CA ALA A 345 -10.21 7.00 8.55
C ALA A 345 -10.91 6.79 9.90
N ALA A 346 -12.25 6.66 9.90
CA ALA A 346 -13.01 6.41 11.12
C ALA A 346 -12.92 4.96 11.63
N ARG A 347 -12.52 3.97 10.77
CA ARG A 347 -12.36 2.57 11.17
C ARG A 347 -11.26 2.40 12.21
N ALA A 348 -11.43 1.43 13.12
CA ALA A 348 -10.47 1.12 14.18
C ALA A 348 -9.21 0.45 13.64
N SER A 349 -9.33 -0.33 12.59
CA SER A 349 -8.26 -1.10 11.97
C SER A 349 -7.98 -0.63 10.54
N GLY A 350 -6.91 -1.14 9.96
CA GLY A 350 -6.42 -0.73 8.65
C GLY A 350 -5.80 0.67 8.68
N VAL A 351 -4.70 0.87 7.98
CA VAL A 351 -4.07 2.19 7.82
C VAL A 351 -4.52 2.77 6.49
N PRO A 352 -5.30 3.87 6.49
CA PRO A 352 -5.86 4.40 5.26
C PRO A 352 -4.82 5.22 4.48
N LEU A 353 -4.84 5.05 3.15
CA LEU A 353 -4.04 5.78 2.18
C LEU A 353 -4.95 6.66 1.32
N PHE A 354 -4.64 7.95 1.26
CA PHE A 354 -5.30 8.94 0.42
C PHE A 354 -4.47 9.17 -0.85
N LEU A 355 -5.02 8.89 -2.03
CA LEU A 355 -4.39 9.23 -3.30
C LEU A 355 -4.52 10.74 -3.56
N SER A 356 -3.39 11.43 -3.74
CA SER A 356 -3.41 12.79 -4.27
C SER A 356 -3.54 12.73 -5.80
N ARG A 357 -4.76 12.92 -6.30
CA ARG A 357 -5.04 13.00 -7.73
C ARG A 357 -4.28 14.17 -8.37
N PRO A 358 -3.98 14.12 -9.69
CA PRO A 358 -3.34 15.23 -10.39
C PRO A 358 -4.08 16.56 -10.19
N GLU A 359 -3.35 17.67 -10.12
CA GLU A 359 -3.97 18.99 -9.98
C GLU A 359 -4.86 19.32 -11.20
N GLY A 360 -6.05 19.89 -10.92
CA GLY A 360 -7.05 20.18 -11.95
C GLY A 360 -7.78 18.96 -12.50
N SER A 361 -7.59 17.78 -11.90
CA SER A 361 -8.32 16.57 -12.29
C SER A 361 -9.81 16.63 -11.89
N SER A 362 -10.65 16.05 -12.76
CA SER A 362 -12.08 15.84 -12.52
C SER A 362 -12.51 14.52 -13.20
N PRO A 363 -13.74 14.04 -13.00
CA PRO A 363 -14.26 12.89 -13.74
C PRO A 363 -14.15 13.04 -15.27
N GLU A 364 -14.30 14.28 -15.79
CA GLU A 364 -14.21 14.60 -17.22
C GLU A 364 -12.78 14.83 -17.70
N ASN A 365 -11.87 15.18 -16.79
CA ASN A 365 -10.46 15.43 -17.07
C ASN A 365 -9.56 14.72 -16.05
N ARG A 366 -9.42 13.41 -16.19
CA ARG A 366 -8.64 12.57 -15.28
C ARG A 366 -7.18 13.02 -15.08
N TRP A 367 -6.56 13.57 -16.11
CA TRP A 367 -5.15 13.94 -16.05
C TRP A 367 -4.89 15.36 -15.55
N GLY A 368 -5.95 16.16 -15.38
CA GLY A 368 -5.84 17.53 -14.89
C GLY A 368 -4.86 18.37 -15.69
N ASN A 369 -3.89 18.99 -15.02
CA ASN A 369 -2.83 19.78 -15.66
C ASN A 369 -1.73 18.92 -16.32
N ASN A 370 -1.82 17.59 -16.18
CA ASN A 370 -0.94 16.60 -16.81
C ASN A 370 0.56 16.81 -16.56
N LEU A 371 0.95 17.19 -15.34
CA LEU A 371 2.35 17.52 -15.00
C LEU A 371 2.88 16.63 -13.86
N ILE A 372 3.95 15.89 -14.15
CA ILE A 372 4.78 15.18 -13.16
C ILE A 372 5.62 16.20 -12.38
N GLY A 373 5.92 15.89 -11.13
CA GLY A 373 6.70 16.73 -10.22
C GLY A 373 5.89 17.78 -9.47
N LYS A 374 4.65 18.05 -9.90
CA LYS A 374 3.78 19.05 -9.28
C LYS A 374 2.90 18.43 -8.19
N ARG A 375 2.45 19.29 -7.28
CA ARG A 375 1.49 18.91 -6.25
C ARG A 375 0.16 18.48 -6.91
N GLY A 376 -0.50 17.48 -6.33
CA GLY A 376 -1.85 17.10 -6.74
C GLY A 376 -2.93 18.12 -6.32
N ASN A 377 -4.20 17.80 -6.61
CA ASN A 377 -5.33 18.65 -6.25
C ASN A 377 -5.41 18.87 -4.72
N SER A 378 -6.21 19.85 -4.29
CA SER A 378 -6.28 20.24 -2.87
C SER A 378 -7.27 19.41 -2.04
N ASN A 379 -7.84 18.33 -2.59
CA ASN A 379 -8.84 17.52 -1.89
C ASN A 379 -8.29 16.91 -0.58
N PHE A 380 -7.00 16.56 -0.54
CA PHE A 380 -6.32 16.06 0.67
C PHE A 380 -6.25 17.09 1.81
N LEU A 381 -6.45 18.37 1.54
CA LEU A 381 -6.51 19.48 2.51
C LEU A 381 -7.95 19.92 2.85
N HIS A 382 -8.96 19.27 2.27
CA HIS A 382 -10.36 19.65 2.51
C HIS A 382 -10.72 19.50 4.00
N PRO A 383 -11.52 20.41 4.59
CA PRO A 383 -11.88 20.35 6.01
C PRO A 383 -12.39 18.99 6.48
N THR A 384 -13.22 18.32 5.69
CA THR A 384 -13.70 16.95 5.98
C THR A 384 -12.57 15.95 6.12
N VAL A 385 -11.58 15.98 5.21
CA VAL A 385 -10.42 15.08 5.22
C VAL A 385 -9.56 15.36 6.45
N VAL A 386 -9.32 16.63 6.75
CA VAL A 386 -8.56 17.06 7.95
C VAL A 386 -9.27 16.61 9.23
N ALA A 387 -10.59 16.78 9.30
CA ALA A 387 -11.39 16.36 10.46
C ALA A 387 -11.34 14.83 10.62
N ALA A 388 -11.42 14.06 9.52
CA ALA A 388 -11.33 12.60 9.54
C ALA A 388 -9.94 12.12 10.02
N ASN A 389 -8.85 12.76 9.58
CA ASN A 389 -7.50 12.44 10.06
C ASN A 389 -7.35 12.68 11.56
N ARG A 390 -7.86 13.80 12.07
CA ARG A 390 -7.84 14.12 13.51
C ARG A 390 -8.73 13.18 14.31
N PHE A 391 -9.91 12.86 13.81
CA PHE A 391 -10.82 11.90 14.42
C PHE A 391 -10.14 10.54 14.60
N ARG A 392 -9.47 10.03 13.55
CA ARG A 392 -8.73 8.78 13.63
C ARG A 392 -7.71 8.76 14.78
N GLN A 393 -6.93 9.81 14.90
CA GLN A 393 -5.92 9.92 15.97
C GLN A 393 -6.58 10.02 17.35
N ALA A 394 -7.63 10.81 17.48
CA ALA A 394 -8.37 10.99 18.74
C ALA A 394 -9.07 9.71 19.21
N MET A 395 -9.48 8.84 18.27
CA MET A 395 -10.18 7.59 18.53
C MET A 395 -9.22 6.38 18.61
N ALA A 396 -7.92 6.60 18.72
CA ALA A 396 -6.95 5.50 18.88
C ALA A 396 -7.32 4.61 20.06
N GLY A 397 -7.36 3.29 19.85
CA GLY A 397 -7.72 2.30 20.88
C GLY A 397 -9.21 2.16 21.19
N GLU A 398 -10.08 3.07 20.72
CA GLU A 398 -11.50 2.94 20.96
C GLU A 398 -12.14 1.80 20.12
N PRO A 399 -13.05 1.00 20.70
CA PRO A 399 -13.72 -0.07 19.98
C PRO A 399 -14.62 0.49 18.89
N GLU A 400 -14.82 -0.30 17.84
CA GLU A 400 -15.59 0.08 16.67
C GLU A 400 -16.93 -0.65 16.60
N LYS A 401 -17.96 0.06 16.14
CA LYS A 401 -19.22 -0.53 15.72
C LYS A 401 -19.84 0.28 14.56
N LEU A 402 -20.32 -0.42 13.53
CA LEU A 402 -21.00 0.18 12.40
C LEU A 402 -22.52 0.04 12.54
N TYR A 403 -23.24 1.14 12.31
CA TYR A 403 -24.70 1.15 12.22
C TYR A 403 -25.11 1.75 10.88
N PHE A 404 -26.13 1.18 10.26
CA PHE A 404 -26.64 1.64 8.97
C PHE A 404 -28.06 2.18 9.12
N SER A 405 -28.37 3.23 8.35
CA SER A 405 -29.74 3.71 8.19
C SER A 405 -30.63 2.64 7.53
N LYS A 406 -31.93 2.75 7.72
CA LYS A 406 -32.89 1.76 7.20
C LYS A 406 -32.85 1.64 5.67
N ASP A 407 -32.58 2.73 4.99
CA ASP A 407 -32.43 2.79 3.53
C ASP A 407 -31.01 2.46 3.04
N SER A 408 -30.08 2.22 3.98
CA SER A 408 -28.68 1.90 3.72
C SER A 408 -27.90 3.00 2.96
N THR A 409 -28.30 4.27 3.11
CA THR A 409 -27.57 5.39 2.51
C THR A 409 -26.64 6.08 3.51
N VAL A 410 -26.91 5.94 4.82
CA VAL A 410 -26.06 6.47 5.89
C VAL A 410 -25.41 5.33 6.66
N VAL A 411 -24.11 5.48 6.93
CA VAL A 411 -23.39 4.67 7.91
C VAL A 411 -22.86 5.53 9.03
N GLU A 412 -23.02 5.04 10.26
CA GLU A 412 -22.39 5.55 11.46
C GLU A 412 -21.22 4.61 11.84
N VAL A 413 -20.03 5.15 11.96
CA VAL A 413 -18.88 4.47 12.57
C VAL A 413 -18.76 5.00 13.99
N ALA A 414 -19.29 4.24 14.95
CA ALA A 414 -19.16 4.55 16.37
C ALA A 414 -17.82 4.07 16.91
N ARG A 415 -17.15 4.92 17.69
CA ARG A 415 -15.87 4.63 18.34
C ARG A 415 -16.06 4.73 19.86
N GLY A 416 -16.42 3.59 20.47
CA GLY A 416 -16.79 3.52 21.89
C GLY A 416 -17.88 4.53 22.24
N SER A 417 -17.73 5.18 23.41
CA SER A 417 -18.57 6.30 23.83
C SER A 417 -17.95 7.67 23.54
N ARG A 418 -16.86 7.73 22.77
CA ARG A 418 -16.05 8.94 22.60
C ARG A 418 -16.21 9.61 21.24
N GLY A 419 -16.65 8.90 20.23
CA GLY A 419 -16.75 9.50 18.90
C GLY A 419 -17.66 8.77 17.95
N VAL A 420 -18.15 9.51 16.97
CA VAL A 420 -19.00 9.04 15.86
C VAL A 420 -18.58 9.74 14.58
N ALA A 421 -18.42 8.98 13.51
CA ALA A 421 -18.37 9.50 12.16
C ALA A 421 -19.64 9.07 11.41
N LEU A 422 -20.34 10.04 10.82
CA LEU A 422 -21.52 9.82 9.98
C LEU A 422 -21.13 10.06 8.52
N ILE A 423 -21.48 9.15 7.65
CA ILE A 423 -21.24 9.24 6.21
C ILE A 423 -22.56 9.01 5.50
N ASN A 424 -23.06 10.03 4.81
CA ASN A 424 -24.26 9.93 3.97
C ASN A 424 -23.88 9.91 2.50
N LEU A 425 -24.26 8.87 1.78
CA LEU A 425 -24.08 8.75 0.32
C LEU A 425 -25.34 9.17 -0.45
N GLY A 426 -26.48 9.35 0.23
CA GLY A 426 -27.77 9.70 -0.36
C GLY A 426 -28.08 11.19 -0.32
N GLU A 427 -29.36 11.51 -0.54
CA GLU A 427 -29.89 12.86 -0.40
C GLU A 427 -29.89 13.31 1.07
N GLU A 428 -30.14 14.61 1.29
CA GLU A 428 -30.35 15.16 2.64
C GLU A 428 -31.47 14.44 3.37
N GLN A 429 -31.21 14.03 4.62
CA GLN A 429 -32.19 13.32 5.42
C GLN A 429 -31.99 13.50 6.93
N SER A 430 -33.11 13.33 7.67
CA SER A 430 -33.05 13.20 9.12
C SER A 430 -32.71 11.80 9.53
N ILE A 431 -31.80 11.66 10.50
CA ILE A 431 -31.34 10.36 11.02
C ILE A 431 -31.78 10.16 12.47
N SER A 432 -31.90 8.90 12.85
CA SER A 432 -31.98 8.45 14.23
C SER A 432 -31.28 7.09 14.32
N LEU A 433 -30.00 7.09 14.69
CA LEU A 433 -29.15 5.89 14.74
C LEU A 433 -28.77 5.55 16.19
N PRO A 434 -28.57 4.26 16.53
CA PRO A 434 -28.08 3.87 17.83
C PRO A 434 -26.68 4.44 18.08
N THR A 435 -26.40 4.92 19.29
CA THR A 435 -25.05 5.40 19.65
C THR A 435 -24.73 5.09 21.10
N ALA A 436 -23.43 5.01 21.43
CA ALA A 436 -22.94 4.91 22.79
C ALA A 436 -22.48 6.26 23.37
N LEU A 437 -22.59 7.34 22.62
CA LEU A 437 -22.35 8.69 23.15
C LEU A 437 -23.36 8.97 24.28
N PRO A 438 -22.95 9.66 25.36
CA PRO A 438 -23.85 10.11 26.41
C PRO A 438 -24.98 11.03 25.87
N ASP A 439 -26.12 11.07 26.57
CA ASP A 439 -27.20 12.00 26.22
C ASP A 439 -26.68 13.45 26.27
N GLY A 440 -26.97 14.24 25.24
CA GLY A 440 -26.47 15.61 25.13
C GLY A 440 -26.60 16.21 23.74
N LYS A 441 -26.05 17.39 23.56
CA LYS A 441 -25.93 18.08 22.27
C LYS A 441 -24.44 18.11 21.86
N TYR A 442 -24.17 17.76 20.64
CA TYR A 442 -22.83 17.66 20.09
C TYR A 442 -22.73 18.47 18.80
N ARG A 443 -21.63 19.18 18.64
CA ARG A 443 -21.32 19.91 17.41
C ARG A 443 -20.32 19.11 16.59
N ASP A 444 -20.63 18.88 15.30
CA ASP A 444 -19.70 18.22 14.42
C ASP A 444 -18.50 19.13 14.08
N ALA A 445 -17.34 18.50 13.76
CA ALA A 445 -16.08 19.20 13.55
C ALA A 445 -15.90 19.73 12.11
N VAL A 446 -16.80 19.41 11.18
CA VAL A 446 -16.68 19.80 9.77
C VAL A 446 -17.50 21.07 9.50
N HIS A 447 -18.81 21.03 9.80
CA HIS A 447 -19.76 22.10 9.47
C HIS A 447 -20.20 22.91 10.69
N GLY A 448 -19.95 22.37 11.89
CA GLY A 448 -20.47 22.96 13.14
C GLY A 448 -21.97 22.68 13.36
N GLU A 449 -22.54 21.74 12.64
CA GLU A 449 -23.92 21.30 12.81
C GLU A 449 -24.14 20.62 14.16
N VAL A 450 -25.37 20.75 14.70
CA VAL A 450 -25.71 20.24 16.02
C VAL A 450 -26.51 18.96 15.93
N PHE A 451 -25.99 17.90 16.47
CA PHE A 451 -26.63 16.61 16.69
C PHE A 451 -27.03 16.46 18.15
N GLN A 452 -28.12 15.73 18.41
CA GLN A 452 -28.60 15.46 19.77
C GLN A 452 -28.60 13.97 20.05
N VAL A 453 -28.13 13.57 21.22
CA VAL A 453 -28.29 12.21 21.73
C VAL A 453 -29.37 12.19 22.78
N VAL A 454 -30.36 11.32 22.58
CA VAL A 454 -31.47 11.10 23.52
C VAL A 454 -31.75 9.61 23.61
N ALA A 455 -31.71 9.08 24.81
CA ALA A 455 -31.98 7.66 25.10
C ALA A 455 -31.16 6.69 24.21
N GLY A 456 -29.85 6.98 24.05
CA GLY A 456 -28.94 6.15 23.26
C GLY A 456 -29.15 6.21 21.74
N ARG A 457 -29.76 7.29 21.25
CA ARG A 457 -29.94 7.54 19.82
C ARG A 457 -29.40 8.91 19.41
N LEU A 458 -28.54 8.90 18.39
CA LEU A 458 -28.04 10.09 17.73
C LEU A 458 -29.06 10.58 16.70
N ILE A 459 -29.54 11.81 16.87
CA ILE A 459 -30.58 12.43 16.07
C ILE A 459 -30.04 13.73 15.45
N GLY A 460 -30.29 13.95 14.19
CA GLY A 460 -29.89 15.15 13.45
C GLY A 460 -30.25 15.06 11.99
N THR A 461 -29.81 16.03 11.21
CA THR A 461 -29.94 16.04 9.74
C THR A 461 -28.54 15.89 9.12
N VAL A 462 -28.44 15.06 8.09
CA VAL A 462 -27.21 14.87 7.30
C VAL A 462 -27.49 15.31 5.87
N GLY A 463 -26.61 16.13 5.31
CA GLY A 463 -26.69 16.65 3.94
C GLY A 463 -26.41 15.58 2.89
N LYS A 464 -26.66 15.94 1.64
CA LYS A 464 -26.40 15.08 0.49
C LYS A 464 -24.90 14.83 0.30
N GLU A 465 -24.50 13.55 0.17
CA GLU A 465 -23.10 13.12 -0.05
C GLU A 465 -22.13 13.84 0.90
N ASP A 466 -22.38 13.77 2.19
CA ASP A 466 -21.64 14.54 3.17
C ASP A 466 -21.24 13.73 4.42
N CYS A 467 -20.33 14.28 5.22
CA CYS A 467 -19.74 13.63 6.37
C CYS A 467 -19.74 14.52 7.60
N TYR A 468 -19.95 13.92 8.78
CA TYR A 468 -19.98 14.59 10.06
C TYR A 468 -19.15 13.82 11.07
N LEU A 469 -18.32 14.52 11.84
CA LEU A 469 -17.41 13.92 12.81
C LEU A 469 -17.63 14.55 14.19
N ILE A 470 -18.04 13.73 15.13
CA ILE A 470 -18.34 14.11 16.51
C ILE A 470 -17.33 13.41 17.42
N SER A 471 -16.68 14.16 18.32
CA SER A 471 -15.79 13.62 19.35
C SER A 471 -15.99 14.39 20.67
N ILE A 472 -15.77 13.68 21.81
CA ILE A 472 -15.84 14.23 23.17
C ILE A 472 -14.52 13.99 23.90
#